data_d564c58db8263def27023d70b1f9cbf4
#
_entry.id   d564c58db8263def27023d70b1f9cbf4
#
_cell.length_a   1.000
_cell.length_b   1.000
_cell.length_c   1.000
_cell.angle_alpha   90.00
_cell.angle_beta   90.00
_cell.angle_gamma   90.00
#
_symmetry.space_group_name_H-M   'P 1'
#
loop_
_entity.id
_entity.type
_entity.pdbx_description
1 polymer ?
#
loop_
_entity_poly.entity_id
_entity_poly.type
_entity_poly.pdbx_seq_one_letter_code
_entity_poly.pdbx_strand_id
1 'polypeptide(L)'
;VELKPRDLFVVSKGGRNRRTYDVTRQFKGEKTIVPESRGITVGISLYDVLKGTYSLAEFVAKAVLSMEIQMKYDIYDAFAAAMNALPNTSGASQLRISGFSQDTAIALAQKVQAWNGGAKPVFLGTKLALSKILPASTNARILLGDEYVKVGYMRDFMGISTIELEQVADFTTEFAVKLDDKKIYVICPGTDKMVKVFVEGSTLSNVDSNYANANLTQTATLYKSYGVGAISSALAGVIELA
;
A
#
# COMPACT_ATOMS: atom_id res chain seq x y z
N VAL A 1 2.50 9.33 -16.09
CA VAL A 1 3.16 9.86 -14.88
C VAL A 1 4.65 9.95 -15.12
N GLU A 2 5.21 11.11 -14.97
CA GLU A 2 6.66 11.31 -14.98
C GLU A 2 7.21 11.24 -13.55
N LEU A 3 8.31 10.52 -13.36
CA LEU A 3 9.08 10.52 -12.14
C LEU A 3 10.25 11.48 -12.24
N LYS A 4 10.38 12.37 -11.27
CA LYS A 4 11.62 13.13 -11.08
C LYS A 4 12.63 12.21 -10.41
N PRO A 5 13.78 11.96 -11.03
CA PRO A 5 14.81 11.13 -10.43
C PRO A 5 15.29 11.77 -9.11
N ARG A 6 15.50 10.94 -8.11
CA ARG A 6 16.08 11.32 -6.80
C ARG A 6 17.45 10.72 -6.56
N ASP A 7 18.01 10.12 -7.60
CA ASP A 7 19.34 9.52 -7.52
C ASP A 7 20.36 10.56 -7.07
N LEU A 8 21.18 10.19 -6.11
CA LEU A 8 22.26 11.03 -5.64
C LEU A 8 23.38 11.03 -6.68
N PHE A 9 23.94 12.21 -6.92
CA PHE A 9 25.09 12.33 -7.81
C PHE A 9 26.36 11.85 -7.15
N VAL A 10 27.17 11.14 -7.90
CA VAL A 10 28.51 10.73 -7.45
C VAL A 10 29.44 11.92 -7.56
N VAL A 11 30.01 12.33 -6.43
CA VAL A 11 30.98 13.40 -6.38
C VAL A 11 32.39 12.84 -6.69
N SER A 12 32.97 13.25 -7.80
CA SER A 12 34.33 12.85 -8.18
C SER A 12 35.36 13.72 -7.51
N LYS A 13 36.41 13.11 -6.90
CA LYS A 13 37.55 13.81 -6.39
C LYS A 13 38.50 14.18 -7.54
N GLY A 14 38.97 15.41 -7.56
CA GLY A 14 39.96 15.88 -8.54
C GLY A 14 41.01 16.73 -7.91
N GLY A 15 42.23 16.73 -8.48
CA GLY A 15 43.31 17.66 -8.06
C GLY A 15 42.97 19.11 -8.41
N ARG A 16 43.67 20.07 -7.79
CA ARG A 16 43.47 21.52 -8.00
C ARG A 16 43.54 21.98 -9.46
N ASN A 17 44.23 21.22 -10.32
CA ASN A 17 44.40 21.54 -11.74
C ASN A 17 43.46 20.78 -12.68
N ARG A 18 42.44 20.04 -12.16
CA ARG A 18 41.46 19.36 -13.02
C ARG A 18 40.50 20.39 -13.61
N ARG A 19 40.46 20.48 -14.94
CA ARG A 19 39.62 21.44 -15.66
C ARG A 19 38.15 21.05 -15.75
N THR A 20 37.85 19.75 -15.76
CA THR A 20 36.50 19.23 -15.92
C THR A 20 36.25 18.05 -15.00
N TYR A 21 35.06 17.96 -14.45
CA TYR A 21 34.53 16.79 -13.74
C TYR A 21 33.61 15.99 -14.66
N ASP A 22 33.44 14.70 -14.36
CA ASP A 22 32.59 13.83 -15.14
C ASP A 22 31.13 14.31 -15.07
N VAL A 23 30.47 14.37 -16.23
CA VAL A 23 29.07 14.81 -16.31
C VAL A 23 28.17 13.64 -15.99
N THR A 24 27.43 13.72 -14.92
CA THR A 24 26.38 12.75 -14.57
C THR A 24 25.05 13.21 -15.15
N ARG A 25 24.38 12.33 -15.90
CA ARG A 25 23.05 12.59 -16.47
C ARG A 25 21.99 11.84 -15.67
N GLN A 26 20.88 12.49 -15.42
CA GLN A 26 19.67 11.85 -14.86
C GLN A 26 18.70 11.53 -15.98
N PHE A 27 18.09 10.36 -15.88
CA PHE A 27 17.03 9.94 -16.78
C PHE A 27 15.69 9.99 -16.03
N LYS A 28 14.67 10.53 -16.69
CA LYS A 28 13.30 10.53 -16.17
C LYS A 28 12.68 9.14 -16.37
N GLY A 29 12.02 8.63 -15.34
CA GLY A 29 11.15 7.47 -15.47
C GLY A 29 9.75 7.90 -15.91
N GLU A 30 9.13 7.14 -16.79
CA GLU A 30 7.75 7.35 -17.24
C GLU A 30 6.96 6.06 -17.11
N LYS A 31 5.72 6.17 -16.63
CA LYS A 31 4.76 5.07 -16.62
C LYS A 31 3.37 5.58 -17.01
N THR A 32 2.77 4.94 -17.99
CA THR A 32 1.38 5.18 -18.35
C THR A 32 0.47 4.35 -17.46
N ILE A 33 -0.52 4.99 -16.84
CA ILE A 33 -1.57 4.34 -16.06
C ILE A 33 -2.87 4.59 -16.81
N VAL A 34 -3.50 3.51 -17.25
CA VAL A 34 -4.78 3.57 -17.98
C VAL A 34 -5.91 3.40 -16.97
N PRO A 35 -6.86 4.35 -16.87
CA PRO A 35 -8.05 4.18 -16.06
C PRO A 35 -8.92 3.05 -16.60
N GLU A 36 -9.47 2.24 -15.71
CA GLU A 36 -10.43 1.19 -16.02
C GLU A 36 -11.76 1.51 -15.34
N SER A 37 -12.85 1.23 -16.03
CA SER A 37 -14.19 1.42 -15.48
C SER A 37 -14.55 0.27 -14.55
N ARG A 38 -14.94 0.60 -13.33
CA ARG A 38 -15.47 -0.33 -12.32
C ARG A 38 -16.93 0.01 -12.08
N GLY A 39 -17.79 -0.99 -12.11
CA GLY A 39 -19.22 -0.79 -11.89
C GLY A 39 -19.82 -1.87 -11.01
N ILE A 40 -20.81 -1.49 -10.25
CA ILE A 40 -21.65 -2.40 -9.47
C ILE A 40 -23.12 -2.06 -9.70
N THR A 41 -23.93 -3.08 -9.98
CA THR A 41 -25.38 -2.96 -10.09
C THR A 41 -26.02 -3.74 -8.96
N VAL A 42 -26.84 -3.08 -8.18
CA VAL A 42 -27.64 -3.70 -7.13
C VAL A 42 -29.12 -3.60 -7.49
N GLY A 43 -29.87 -4.66 -7.24
CA GLY A 43 -31.28 -4.73 -7.55
C GLY A 43 -32.10 -5.20 -6.36
N ILE A 44 -33.32 -4.69 -6.25
CA ILE A 44 -34.29 -5.10 -5.23
C ILE A 44 -35.64 -5.36 -5.90
N SER A 45 -36.35 -6.43 -5.48
CA SER A 45 -37.67 -6.69 -5.97
C SER A 45 -38.73 -5.83 -5.27
N LEU A 46 -39.77 -5.44 -5.99
CA LEU A 46 -40.91 -4.72 -5.40
C LEU A 46 -41.51 -5.49 -4.21
N TYR A 47 -41.51 -6.80 -4.32
CA TYR A 47 -42.09 -7.67 -3.30
C TYR A 47 -41.34 -7.61 -1.97
N ASP A 48 -39.98 -7.51 -2.02
CA ASP A 48 -39.14 -7.36 -0.84
C ASP A 48 -39.26 -5.99 -0.21
N VAL A 49 -39.44 -4.95 -1.03
CA VAL A 49 -39.72 -3.58 -0.55
C VAL A 49 -41.09 -3.53 0.16
N LEU A 50 -42.13 -4.14 -0.43
CA LEU A 50 -43.46 -4.15 0.16
C LEU A 50 -43.53 -4.94 1.48
N LYS A 51 -42.68 -5.96 1.61
CA LYS A 51 -42.52 -6.68 2.89
C LYS A 51 -41.81 -5.86 3.97
N GLY A 52 -41.22 -4.75 3.61
CA GLY A 52 -40.40 -3.92 4.52
C GLY A 52 -39.09 -4.59 4.96
N THR A 53 -38.67 -5.64 4.28
CA THR A 53 -37.50 -6.43 4.67
C THR A 53 -36.20 -5.72 4.28
N TYR A 54 -36.20 -4.99 3.17
CA TYR A 54 -35.01 -4.32 2.62
C TYR A 54 -35.32 -2.92 2.11
N SER A 55 -34.32 -2.04 2.20
CA SER A 55 -34.36 -0.68 1.67
C SER A 55 -33.35 -0.52 0.55
N LEU A 56 -33.75 0.09 -0.57
CA LEU A 56 -32.82 0.41 -1.68
C LEU A 56 -31.65 1.29 -1.19
N ALA A 57 -31.91 2.20 -0.26
CA ALA A 57 -30.87 3.07 0.30
C ALA A 57 -29.77 2.27 1.01
N GLU A 58 -30.12 1.22 1.74
CA GLU A 58 -29.14 0.34 2.39
C GLU A 58 -28.31 -0.44 1.36
N PHE A 59 -28.93 -0.89 0.26
CA PHE A 59 -28.20 -1.56 -0.83
C PHE A 59 -27.24 -0.62 -1.52
N VAL A 60 -27.64 0.63 -1.78
CA VAL A 60 -26.78 1.65 -2.37
C VAL A 60 -25.61 1.97 -1.44
N ALA A 61 -25.85 2.10 -0.13
CA ALA A 61 -24.78 2.33 0.85
C ALA A 61 -23.77 1.17 0.87
N LYS A 62 -24.24 -0.08 0.85
CA LYS A 62 -23.38 -1.25 0.75
C LYS A 62 -22.61 -1.30 -0.57
N ALA A 63 -23.21 -0.89 -1.67
CA ALA A 63 -22.56 -0.84 -2.98
C ALA A 63 -21.42 0.21 -3.00
N VAL A 64 -21.63 1.38 -2.41
CA VAL A 64 -20.60 2.41 -2.25
C VAL A 64 -19.44 1.88 -1.41
N LEU A 65 -19.73 1.27 -0.26
CA LEU A 65 -18.72 0.67 0.60
C LEU A 65 -17.92 -0.43 -0.13
N SER A 66 -18.61 -1.29 -0.88
CA SER A 66 -17.95 -2.34 -1.67
C SER A 66 -17.01 -1.76 -2.73
N MET A 67 -17.39 -0.66 -3.38
CA MET A 67 -16.54 0.04 -4.35
C MET A 67 -15.31 0.69 -3.71
N GLU A 68 -15.45 1.22 -2.50
CA GLU A 68 -14.32 1.74 -1.73
C GLU A 68 -13.35 0.63 -1.31
N ILE A 69 -13.88 -0.52 -0.87
CA ILE A 69 -13.07 -1.69 -0.52
C ILE A 69 -12.33 -2.19 -1.76
N GLN A 70 -12.98 -2.27 -2.92
CA GLN A 70 -12.33 -2.66 -4.16
C GLN A 70 -11.21 -1.70 -4.57
N MET A 71 -11.41 -0.40 -4.39
CA MET A 71 -10.35 0.58 -4.66
C MET A 71 -9.16 0.38 -3.71
N LYS A 72 -9.39 0.15 -2.41
CA LYS A 72 -8.34 -0.19 -1.46
C LYS A 72 -7.61 -1.48 -1.86
N TYR A 73 -8.36 -2.50 -2.29
CA TYR A 73 -7.79 -3.75 -2.78
C TYR A 73 -6.83 -3.51 -3.95
N ASP A 74 -7.25 -2.75 -4.97
CA ASP A 74 -6.43 -2.45 -6.14
C ASP A 74 -5.17 -1.63 -5.77
N ILE A 75 -5.27 -0.72 -4.79
CA ILE A 75 -4.13 0.04 -4.25
C ILE A 75 -3.12 -0.89 -3.58
N TYR A 76 -3.58 -1.81 -2.72
CA TYR A 76 -2.70 -2.75 -2.04
C TYR A 76 -2.09 -3.76 -3.02
N ASP A 77 -2.82 -4.17 -4.04
CA ASP A 77 -2.29 -5.06 -5.08
C ASP A 77 -1.14 -4.41 -5.86
N ALA A 78 -1.32 -3.17 -6.29
CA ALA A 78 -0.28 -2.41 -6.96
C ALA A 78 0.94 -2.15 -6.04
N PHE A 79 0.71 -1.89 -4.76
CA PHE A 79 1.77 -1.73 -3.76
C PHE A 79 2.54 -3.04 -3.56
N ALA A 80 1.85 -4.14 -3.33
CA ALA A 80 2.46 -5.45 -3.12
C ALA A 80 3.26 -5.91 -4.34
N ALA A 81 2.75 -5.69 -5.56
CA ALA A 81 3.46 -5.99 -6.79
C ALA A 81 4.77 -5.20 -6.90
N ALA A 82 4.76 -3.91 -6.57
CA ALA A 82 5.97 -3.08 -6.56
C ALA A 82 6.99 -3.55 -5.51
N MET A 83 6.53 -3.91 -4.31
CA MET A 83 7.41 -4.42 -3.25
C MET A 83 8.02 -5.78 -3.60
N ASN A 84 7.24 -6.66 -4.24
CA ASN A 84 7.73 -7.97 -4.67
C ASN A 84 8.74 -7.87 -5.83
N ALA A 85 8.72 -6.80 -6.60
CA ALA A 85 9.68 -6.53 -7.66
C ALA A 85 11.05 -6.03 -7.16
N LEU A 86 11.18 -5.73 -5.86
CA LEU A 86 12.46 -5.29 -5.29
C LEU A 86 13.51 -6.40 -5.35
N PRO A 87 14.80 -6.05 -5.58
CA PRO A 87 15.87 -7.03 -5.74
C PRO A 87 16.10 -7.83 -4.45
N ASN A 88 16.14 -9.15 -4.60
CA ASN A 88 16.43 -10.13 -3.54
C ASN A 88 17.87 -10.69 -3.62
N THR A 89 18.71 -10.13 -4.49
CA THR A 89 20.09 -10.58 -4.67
C THR A 89 20.94 -10.18 -3.46
N SER A 90 21.65 -11.13 -2.88
CA SER A 90 22.56 -10.89 -1.76
C SER A 90 23.58 -9.80 -2.07
N GLY A 91 23.87 -8.94 -1.09
CA GLY A 91 24.89 -7.89 -1.19
C GLY A 91 24.34 -6.48 -1.07
N ALA A 92 25.07 -5.51 -1.61
CA ALA A 92 24.75 -4.09 -1.47
C ALA A 92 23.39 -3.72 -2.08
N SER A 93 22.95 -4.40 -3.13
CA SER A 93 21.68 -4.13 -3.81
C SER A 93 20.46 -4.82 -3.18
N GLN A 94 20.66 -5.64 -2.13
CA GLN A 94 19.55 -6.35 -1.50
C GLN A 94 18.61 -5.38 -0.78
N LEU A 95 17.34 -5.40 -1.17
CA LEU A 95 16.26 -4.61 -0.58
C LEU A 95 15.13 -5.49 -0.05
N ARG A 96 15.21 -6.79 -0.30
CA ARG A 96 14.28 -7.80 0.15
C ARG A 96 15.04 -8.82 0.98
N ILE A 97 14.69 -8.94 2.27
CA ILE A 97 15.40 -9.75 3.25
C ILE A 97 14.46 -10.84 3.72
N SER A 98 14.96 -12.09 3.79
CA SER A 98 14.22 -13.22 4.35
C SER A 98 14.57 -13.41 5.84
N GLY A 99 13.55 -13.55 6.66
CA GLY A 99 13.66 -13.67 8.10
C GLY A 99 13.84 -12.32 8.82
N PHE A 100 13.18 -12.18 9.96
CA PHE A 100 13.34 -11.02 10.81
C PHE A 100 14.51 -11.24 11.78
N SER A 101 15.47 -10.34 11.74
CA SER A 101 16.50 -10.18 12.77
C SER A 101 16.61 -8.69 13.08
N GLN A 102 16.88 -8.35 14.34
CA GLN A 102 17.04 -6.97 14.77
C GLN A 102 18.10 -6.25 13.92
N ASP A 103 19.26 -6.88 13.73
CA ASP A 103 20.39 -6.26 13.01
C ASP A 103 20.08 -6.07 11.52
N THR A 104 19.47 -7.07 10.89
CA THR A 104 19.11 -6.98 9.47
C THR A 104 18.01 -5.94 9.23
N ALA A 105 17.04 -5.82 10.14
CA ALA A 105 15.98 -4.83 10.05
C ALA A 105 16.53 -3.40 10.20
N ILE A 106 17.43 -3.17 11.15
CA ILE A 106 18.08 -1.87 11.35
C ILE A 106 18.98 -1.54 10.15
N ALA A 107 19.78 -2.49 9.66
CA ALA A 107 20.64 -2.30 8.50
C ALA A 107 19.84 -1.92 7.23
N LEU A 108 18.71 -2.59 7.00
CA LEU A 108 17.82 -2.25 5.89
C LEU A 108 17.21 -0.85 6.05
N ALA A 109 16.76 -0.51 7.26
CA ALA A 109 16.20 0.80 7.55
C ALA A 109 17.23 1.93 7.35
N GLN A 110 18.46 1.76 7.82
CA GLN A 110 19.57 2.71 7.60
C GLN A 110 19.90 2.88 6.12
N LYS A 111 19.91 1.78 5.36
CA LYS A 111 20.12 1.79 3.92
C LYS A 111 19.02 2.59 3.20
N VAL A 112 17.76 2.30 3.51
CA VAL A 112 16.60 3.02 2.96
C VAL A 112 16.65 4.50 3.33
N GLN A 113 17.02 4.82 4.57
CA GLN A 113 17.19 6.20 5.04
C GLN A 113 18.29 6.95 4.27
N ALA A 114 19.46 6.35 4.15
CA ALA A 114 20.61 6.97 3.49
C ALA A 114 20.33 7.31 2.02
N TRP A 115 19.73 6.39 1.29
CA TRP A 115 19.42 6.58 -0.14
C TRP A 115 18.19 7.49 -0.38
N ASN A 116 17.36 7.72 0.63
CA ASN A 116 16.27 8.70 0.57
C ASN A 116 16.66 10.08 1.14
N GLY A 117 17.96 10.40 1.18
CA GLY A 117 18.42 11.71 1.61
C GLY A 117 18.26 11.98 3.11
N GLY A 118 18.30 10.94 3.94
CA GLY A 118 18.18 11.04 5.40
C GLY A 118 16.74 11.05 5.93
N ALA A 119 15.74 10.84 5.09
CA ALA A 119 14.34 10.76 5.53
C ALA A 119 14.13 9.58 6.49
N LYS A 120 13.38 9.80 7.57
CA LYS A 120 13.14 8.77 8.59
C LYS A 120 12.38 7.58 8.02
N PRO A 121 12.88 6.35 8.18
CA PRO A 121 12.17 5.16 7.77
C PRO A 121 11.04 4.81 8.74
N VAL A 122 10.05 4.09 8.26
CA VAL A 122 8.91 3.58 9.03
C VAL A 122 8.68 2.13 8.63
N PHE A 123 8.35 1.28 9.59
CA PHE A 123 7.89 -0.09 9.34
C PHE A 123 6.38 -0.08 9.11
N LEU A 124 5.95 -0.67 8.01
CA LEU A 124 4.55 -0.88 7.68
C LEU A 124 4.26 -2.37 7.62
N GLY A 125 3.14 -2.79 8.16
CA GLY A 125 2.71 -4.18 8.07
C GLY A 125 1.35 -4.39 8.70
N THR A 126 0.81 -5.58 8.54
CA THR A 126 -0.38 -5.97 9.27
C THR A 126 -0.06 -6.15 10.75
N LYS A 127 -1.07 -6.14 11.60
CA LYS A 127 -0.92 -6.34 13.04
C LYS A 127 -0.17 -7.65 13.35
N LEU A 128 -0.46 -8.71 12.61
CA LEU A 128 0.21 -10.01 12.79
C LEU A 128 1.69 -9.94 12.38
N ALA A 129 2.02 -9.28 11.27
CA ALA A 129 3.40 -9.08 10.84
C ALA A 129 4.18 -8.23 11.86
N LEU A 130 3.60 -7.10 12.29
CA LEU A 130 4.23 -6.19 13.26
C LEU A 130 4.43 -6.83 14.64
N SER A 131 3.55 -7.75 15.06
CA SER A 131 3.71 -8.47 16.31
C SER A 131 4.96 -9.36 16.37
N LYS A 132 5.58 -9.67 15.22
CA LYS A 132 6.83 -10.42 15.13
C LYS A 132 8.07 -9.54 15.30
N ILE A 133 7.92 -8.22 15.29
CA ILE A 133 9.01 -7.28 15.56
C ILE A 133 9.27 -7.25 17.06
N LEU A 134 10.27 -8.00 17.49
CA LEU A 134 10.65 -8.08 18.89
C LEU A 134 12.16 -7.85 19.06
N PRO A 135 12.59 -7.16 20.15
CA PRO A 135 14.00 -7.00 20.47
C PRO A 135 14.67 -8.36 20.68
N ALA A 136 15.95 -8.47 20.37
CA ALA A 136 16.73 -9.69 20.60
C ALA A 136 16.87 -9.99 22.10
N SER A 137 16.99 -8.95 22.95
CA SER A 137 17.16 -9.08 24.39
C SER A 137 15.86 -9.45 25.10
N THR A 138 15.91 -10.52 25.91
CA THR A 138 14.79 -10.97 26.76
C THR A 138 14.37 -9.91 27.79
N ASN A 139 15.34 -9.19 28.38
CA ASN A 139 15.05 -8.14 29.35
C ASN A 139 14.30 -6.98 28.71
N ALA A 140 14.65 -6.58 27.48
CA ALA A 140 13.94 -5.55 26.74
C ALA A 140 12.50 -5.98 26.41
N ARG A 141 12.26 -7.26 26.13
CA ARG A 141 10.90 -7.82 25.91
C ARG A 141 10.03 -7.71 27.16
N ILE A 142 10.61 -7.97 28.35
CA ILE A 142 9.88 -7.89 29.63
C ILE A 142 9.45 -6.44 29.91
N LEU A 143 10.35 -5.48 29.69
CA LEU A 143 10.05 -4.05 29.90
C LEU A 143 8.97 -3.48 28.96
N LEU A 144 8.82 -4.08 27.79
CA LEU A 144 7.83 -3.68 26.79
C LEU A 144 6.44 -4.31 26.97
N GLY A 145 6.29 -5.20 27.95
CA GLY A 145 5.10 -6.03 28.12
C GLY A 145 3.78 -5.26 28.19
N ASP A 146 3.75 -4.11 28.83
CA ASP A 146 2.52 -3.32 28.99
C ASP A 146 2.05 -2.69 27.67
N GLU A 147 2.95 -2.12 26.88
CA GLU A 147 2.61 -1.56 25.58
C GLU A 147 2.23 -2.65 24.57
N TYR A 148 2.99 -3.74 24.56
CA TYR A 148 2.72 -4.88 23.67
C TYR A 148 1.37 -5.54 23.96
N VAL A 149 0.99 -5.67 25.22
CA VAL A 149 -0.31 -6.24 25.61
C VAL A 149 -1.48 -5.32 25.19
N LYS A 150 -1.32 -4.00 25.28
CA LYS A 150 -2.38 -3.03 24.92
C LYS A 150 -2.59 -2.90 23.43
N VAL A 151 -1.52 -2.89 22.63
CA VAL A 151 -1.57 -2.59 21.19
C VAL A 151 -1.44 -3.85 20.34
N GLY A 152 -0.70 -4.87 20.84
CA GLY A 152 -0.40 -6.11 20.13
C GLY A 152 0.88 -6.05 19.30
N TYR A 153 1.54 -4.91 19.20
CA TYR A 153 2.84 -4.71 18.57
C TYR A 153 3.55 -3.49 19.17
N MET A 154 4.83 -3.32 18.87
CA MET A 154 5.60 -2.14 19.31
C MET A 154 5.34 -0.97 18.38
N ARG A 155 4.98 0.20 18.92
CA ARG A 155 4.81 1.43 18.13
C ARG A 155 6.13 1.98 17.62
N ASP A 156 7.19 1.83 18.39
CA ASP A 156 8.53 2.26 18.02
C ASP A 156 9.53 1.13 18.29
N PHE A 157 10.24 0.73 17.25
CA PHE A 157 11.30 -0.27 17.33
C PHE A 157 12.65 0.38 17.04
N MET A 158 13.51 0.48 18.05
CA MET A 158 14.85 1.09 17.94
C MET A 158 14.85 2.48 17.30
N GLY A 159 13.85 3.31 17.64
CA GLY A 159 13.69 4.66 17.10
C GLY A 159 13.07 4.73 15.70
N ILE A 160 12.58 3.61 15.19
CA ILE A 160 11.84 3.51 13.93
C ILE A 160 10.37 3.28 14.26
N SER A 161 9.50 4.18 13.83
CA SER A 161 8.06 4.07 14.08
C SER A 161 7.45 2.94 13.25
N THR A 162 6.46 2.26 13.83
CA THR A 162 5.68 1.22 13.16
C THR A 162 4.27 1.73 12.90
N ILE A 163 3.75 1.46 11.71
CA ILE A 163 2.38 1.83 11.30
C ILE A 163 1.65 0.57 10.86
N GLU A 164 0.51 0.34 11.45
CA GLU A 164 -0.37 -0.77 11.09
C GLU A 164 -1.09 -0.47 9.77
N LEU A 165 -1.10 -1.45 8.88
CA LEU A 165 -1.95 -1.47 7.70
C LEU A 165 -3.19 -2.30 8.01
N GLU A 166 -4.35 -1.67 7.88
CA GLU A 166 -5.64 -2.35 8.04
C GLU A 166 -5.84 -3.38 6.93
N GLN A 167 -6.29 -4.57 7.30
CA GLN A 167 -6.66 -5.61 6.35
C GLN A 167 -7.84 -5.18 5.49
N VAL A 168 -7.82 -5.60 4.24
CA VAL A 168 -8.90 -5.35 3.27
C VAL A 168 -9.50 -6.69 2.84
N ALA A 169 -10.82 -6.73 2.77
CA ALA A 169 -11.53 -7.92 2.30
C ALA A 169 -11.16 -8.26 0.86
N ASP A 170 -10.91 -9.54 0.61
CA ASP A 170 -10.74 -10.08 -0.72
C ASP A 170 -12.05 -10.72 -1.16
N PHE A 171 -12.69 -10.13 -2.18
CA PHE A 171 -13.97 -10.63 -2.69
C PHE A 171 -13.82 -11.85 -3.62
N THR A 172 -12.59 -12.26 -3.93
CA THR A 172 -12.35 -13.46 -4.78
C THR A 172 -12.57 -14.76 -4.02
N THR A 173 -12.38 -14.75 -2.70
CA THR A 173 -12.56 -15.91 -1.84
C THR A 173 -13.33 -15.50 -0.58
N GLU A 174 -14.23 -16.36 -0.13
CA GLU A 174 -15.07 -16.09 1.04
C GLU A 174 -14.21 -15.89 2.30
N PHE A 175 -14.42 -14.77 3.01
CA PHE A 175 -13.70 -14.37 4.22
C PHE A 175 -12.17 -14.21 4.08
N ALA A 176 -11.66 -14.14 2.85
CA ALA A 176 -10.24 -13.90 2.63
C ALA A 176 -9.85 -12.43 2.86
N VAL A 177 -8.57 -12.22 3.16
CA VAL A 177 -7.96 -10.90 3.33
C VAL A 177 -6.80 -10.72 2.35
N LYS A 178 -6.57 -9.50 1.89
CA LYS A 178 -5.63 -9.20 0.82
C LYS A 178 -4.19 -9.06 1.26
N LEU A 179 -3.94 -8.44 2.41
CA LEU A 179 -2.57 -8.16 2.84
C LEU A 179 -1.88 -9.40 3.37
N ASP A 180 -0.63 -9.58 2.94
CA ASP A 180 0.22 -10.67 3.39
C ASP A 180 0.73 -10.41 4.83
N ASP A 181 0.33 -11.26 5.75
CA ASP A 181 0.72 -11.19 7.16
C ASP A 181 2.20 -11.58 7.42
N LYS A 182 2.91 -11.99 6.37
CA LYS A 182 4.32 -12.38 6.44
C LYS A 182 5.28 -11.32 5.93
N LYS A 183 4.81 -10.11 5.67
CA LYS A 183 5.67 -9.05 5.12
C LYS A 183 5.64 -7.79 5.96
N ILE A 184 6.83 -7.25 6.20
CA ILE A 184 7.04 -5.94 6.79
C ILE A 184 7.71 -5.07 5.74
N TYR A 185 7.10 -3.93 5.44
CA TYR A 185 7.61 -2.98 4.48
C TYR A 185 8.35 -1.86 5.18
N VAL A 186 9.50 -1.46 4.62
CA VAL A 186 10.32 -0.35 5.11
C VAL A 186 10.25 0.77 4.09
N ILE A 187 9.61 1.86 4.45
CA ILE A 187 9.46 3.02 3.57
C ILE A 187 9.81 4.32 4.31
N CYS A 188 10.09 5.38 3.56
CA CYS A 188 10.27 6.73 4.11
C CYS A 188 9.06 7.58 3.74
N PRO A 189 8.08 7.77 4.65
CA PRO A 189 6.96 8.68 4.41
C PRO A 189 7.49 10.11 4.25
N GLY A 190 6.86 10.90 3.38
CA GLY A 190 7.29 12.28 3.09
C GLY A 190 8.30 12.40 1.94
N THR A 191 8.74 11.30 1.34
CA THR A 191 9.49 11.30 0.09
C THR A 191 8.52 11.33 -1.11
N ASP A 192 8.52 10.31 -1.97
CA ASP A 192 7.54 10.19 -3.04
C ASP A 192 6.47 9.16 -2.67
N LYS A 193 5.21 9.43 -3.01
CA LYS A 193 4.11 8.48 -2.81
C LYS A 193 4.24 7.33 -3.81
N MET A 194 4.42 6.11 -3.30
CA MET A 194 4.69 4.93 -4.13
C MET A 194 3.50 4.53 -5.00
N VAL A 195 2.29 4.63 -4.48
CA VAL A 195 1.07 4.34 -5.24
C VAL A 195 0.40 5.62 -5.65
N LYS A 196 0.06 5.71 -6.93
CA LYS A 196 -0.64 6.84 -7.52
C LYS A 196 -1.98 6.34 -8.07
N VAL A 197 -3.04 7.01 -7.66
CA VAL A 197 -4.40 6.73 -8.11
C VAL A 197 -4.85 7.88 -8.99
N PHE A 198 -5.31 7.56 -10.17
CA PHE A 198 -5.91 8.50 -11.13
C PHE A 198 -7.39 8.20 -11.23
N VAL A 199 -8.21 9.17 -10.89
CA VAL A 199 -9.67 9.07 -11.02
C VAL A 199 -10.08 9.89 -12.23
N GLU A 200 -10.81 9.26 -13.14
CA GLU A 200 -11.35 9.90 -14.33
C GLU A 200 -12.82 10.27 -14.08
N GLY A 201 -13.10 11.55 -14.13
CA GLY A 201 -14.45 12.06 -13.89
C GLY A 201 -14.95 11.91 -12.46
N SER A 202 -16.26 11.93 -12.29
CA SER A 202 -16.96 11.70 -11.03
C SER A 202 -17.60 10.31 -11.00
N THR A 203 -17.96 9.85 -9.81
CA THR A 203 -18.79 8.64 -9.68
C THR A 203 -20.15 8.91 -10.33
N LEU A 204 -20.53 8.08 -11.29
CA LEU A 204 -21.85 8.16 -11.92
C LEU A 204 -22.77 7.18 -11.22
N SER A 205 -23.96 7.65 -10.85
CA SER A 205 -25.02 6.81 -10.31
C SER A 205 -26.23 6.88 -11.22
N ASN A 206 -26.79 5.72 -11.57
CA ASN A 206 -28.04 5.61 -12.26
C ASN A 206 -28.99 4.75 -11.42
N VAL A 207 -30.13 5.31 -11.06
CA VAL A 207 -31.17 4.61 -10.32
C VAL A 207 -32.39 4.48 -11.22
N ASP A 208 -32.72 3.27 -11.59
CA ASP A 208 -33.98 2.96 -12.25
C ASP A 208 -35.06 2.77 -11.18
N SER A 209 -35.89 3.80 -11.04
CA SER A 209 -37.00 3.81 -10.05
C SER A 209 -38.30 3.24 -10.61
N ASN A 210 -38.34 2.90 -11.89
CA ASN A 210 -39.54 2.37 -12.51
C ASN A 210 -39.53 0.86 -12.46
N TYR A 211 -40.45 0.25 -11.70
CA TYR A 211 -40.76 -1.18 -11.75
C TYR A 211 -41.46 -1.59 -13.08
N ALA A 212 -41.05 -0.94 -14.19
CA ALA A 212 -41.64 -1.17 -15.49
C ALA A 212 -41.17 -2.47 -16.19
N ASN A 213 -40.11 -3.08 -15.66
CA ASN A 213 -39.62 -4.34 -16.17
C ASN A 213 -40.51 -5.51 -15.69
N ALA A 214 -40.57 -6.59 -16.47
CA ALA A 214 -41.40 -7.74 -16.19
C ALA A 214 -41.10 -8.41 -14.83
N ASN A 215 -39.90 -8.19 -14.29
CA ASN A 215 -39.43 -8.74 -13.01
C ASN A 215 -39.77 -7.86 -11.80
N LEU A 216 -40.40 -6.69 -12.03
CA LEU A 216 -40.74 -5.73 -10.98
C LEU A 216 -39.53 -5.42 -10.06
N THR A 217 -38.35 -5.27 -10.64
CA THR A 217 -37.11 -4.95 -9.92
C THR A 217 -36.72 -3.50 -10.10
N GLN A 218 -36.28 -2.88 -9.02
CA GLN A 218 -35.63 -1.57 -9.05
C GLN A 218 -34.12 -1.79 -8.99
N THR A 219 -33.35 -1.13 -9.84
CA THR A 219 -31.91 -1.29 -9.91
C THR A 219 -31.20 0.04 -9.68
N ALA A 220 -30.07 -0.02 -8.99
CA ALA A 220 -29.13 1.09 -8.86
C ALA A 220 -27.77 0.64 -9.37
N THR A 221 -27.22 1.40 -10.29
CA THR A 221 -25.90 1.14 -10.87
C THR A 221 -24.96 2.29 -10.52
N LEU A 222 -23.80 1.94 -9.99
CA LEU A 222 -22.73 2.87 -9.67
C LEU A 222 -21.53 2.59 -10.57
N TYR A 223 -20.98 3.64 -11.18
CA TYR A 223 -19.78 3.57 -12.03
C TYR A 223 -18.71 4.51 -11.52
N LYS A 224 -17.48 4.03 -11.51
CA LYS A 224 -16.29 4.83 -11.24
C LYS A 224 -15.15 4.38 -12.12
N SER A 225 -14.53 5.32 -12.84
CA SER A 225 -13.35 5.07 -13.65
C SER A 225 -12.10 5.51 -12.89
N TYR A 226 -11.17 4.60 -12.66
CA TYR A 226 -9.90 4.91 -12.01
C TYR A 226 -8.80 3.96 -12.46
N GLY A 227 -7.57 4.44 -12.40
CA GLY A 227 -6.37 3.66 -12.64
C GLY A 227 -5.44 3.72 -11.43
N VAL A 228 -4.86 2.60 -11.07
CA VAL A 228 -3.89 2.49 -9.98
C VAL A 228 -2.55 2.04 -10.52
N GLY A 229 -1.50 2.68 -10.08
CA GLY A 229 -0.14 2.28 -10.47
C GLY A 229 0.86 2.58 -9.38
N ALA A 230 1.77 1.65 -9.15
CA ALA A 230 2.90 1.87 -8.28
C ALA A 230 4.08 2.37 -9.10
N ILE A 231 4.58 3.53 -8.74
CA ILE A 231 5.75 4.17 -9.32
C ILE A 231 6.35 5.12 -8.28
N SER A 232 7.61 4.92 -7.94
CA SER A 232 8.29 5.74 -6.94
C SER A 232 9.74 5.97 -7.30
N SER A 233 10.22 7.17 -7.01
CA SER A 233 11.65 7.49 -7.00
C SER A 233 12.30 7.24 -5.64
N ALA A 234 11.52 6.95 -4.61
CA ALA A 234 12.02 6.63 -3.28
C ALA A 234 12.39 5.15 -3.16
N LEU A 235 13.50 4.88 -2.50
CA LEU A 235 13.91 3.53 -2.16
C LEU A 235 13.03 2.97 -1.05
N ALA A 236 12.66 1.70 -1.18
CA ALA A 236 11.92 0.96 -0.16
C ALA A 236 12.58 -0.41 0.08
N GLY A 237 12.21 -1.05 1.17
CA GLY A 237 12.67 -2.39 1.50
C GLY A 237 11.54 -3.29 1.98
N VAL A 238 11.77 -4.60 1.94
CA VAL A 238 10.83 -5.60 2.42
C VAL A 238 11.56 -6.62 3.29
N ILE A 239 10.94 -6.98 4.42
CA ILE A 239 11.37 -8.08 5.28
C ILE A 239 10.28 -9.15 5.18
N GLU A 240 10.64 -10.33 4.69
CA GLU A 240 9.77 -11.49 4.62
C GLU A 240 9.94 -12.33 5.89
N LEU A 241 8.86 -12.50 6.61
CA LEU A 241 8.81 -13.34 7.81
C LEU A 241 8.73 -14.83 7.40
N ALA A 242 9.31 -15.68 8.18
CA ALA A 242 9.27 -17.11 7.93
C ALA A 242 7.85 -17.71 8.16
#